data_286f25ffda244cb8d223724b5f12129a
#
_entry.id   286f25ffda244cb8d223724b5f12129a
#
_cell.length_a   1.000
_cell.length_b   1.000
_cell.length_c   1.000
_cell.angle_alpha   90.00
_cell.angle_beta   90.00
_cell.angle_gamma   90.00
#
_symmetry.space_group_name_H-M   'P 1'
#
loop_
_entity.id
_entity.type
_entity.pdbx_description
1 polymer ?
#
loop_
_entity_poly.entity_id
_entity_poly.type
_entity_poly.pdbx_seq_one_letter_code
_entity_poly.pdbx_strand_id
1 'polypeptide(L)'
;MNKKLAAPCGLYCGACGVYIATLENDEKIREKFSKAFGAPISETRCMGCMSDNQDDIFLYCKVCPIKTCVKQKNIEGCFQCGDYPCSFIDNFPVAEGKKVILRSIPLWKKLGTEKWLEQEIKQFQCSECGTPFYRGGRFCRNV
;
A
#
# COMPACT_ATOMS: atom_id res chain seq x y z
N MET A 1 -9.56 3.60 -12.65
CA MET A 1 -8.41 3.73 -11.71
C MET A 1 -8.93 4.12 -10.34
N ASN A 2 -8.62 3.35 -9.32
CA ASN A 2 -9.12 3.59 -7.97
C ASN A 2 -8.11 4.41 -7.15
N LYS A 3 -8.38 5.70 -6.99
CA LYS A 3 -7.51 6.63 -6.24
C LYS A 3 -7.44 6.30 -4.74
N LYS A 4 -8.40 5.56 -4.19
CA LYS A 4 -8.35 5.11 -2.79
C LYS A 4 -7.25 4.08 -2.54
N LEU A 5 -6.65 3.52 -3.58
CA LEU A 5 -5.50 2.64 -3.47
C LEU A 5 -4.17 3.40 -3.37
N ALA A 6 -4.20 4.72 -3.49
CA ALA A 6 -3.05 5.59 -3.24
C ALA A 6 -2.95 5.88 -1.74
N ALA A 7 -2.18 5.10 -1.01
CA ALA A 7 -1.99 5.34 0.42
C ALA A 7 -1.21 6.63 0.65
N PRO A 8 -1.55 7.43 1.66
CA PRO A 8 -0.89 8.72 1.90
C PRO A 8 0.63 8.64 2.06
N CYS A 9 1.14 7.51 2.52
CA CYS A 9 2.58 7.28 2.69
C CYS A 9 3.33 7.02 1.39
N GLY A 10 2.63 6.90 0.26
CA GLY A 10 3.25 6.59 -1.02
C GLY A 10 3.28 5.12 -1.39
N LEU A 11 2.61 4.27 -0.63
CA LEU A 11 2.44 2.87 -1.00
C LEU A 11 1.18 2.72 -1.85
N TYR A 12 1.30 1.92 -2.90
CA TYR A 12 0.14 1.55 -3.71
C TYR A 12 -0.52 0.32 -3.07
N CYS A 13 -1.73 0.47 -2.56
CA CYS A 13 -2.45 -0.61 -1.88
C CYS A 13 -2.74 -1.81 -2.80
N GLY A 14 -2.85 -1.59 -4.10
CA GLY A 14 -3.03 -2.67 -5.07
C GLY A 14 -1.87 -3.66 -5.14
N ALA A 15 -0.70 -3.28 -4.62
CA ALA A 15 0.47 -4.15 -4.49
C ALA A 15 0.65 -4.70 -3.06
N CYS A 16 -0.31 -4.48 -2.19
CA CYS A 16 -0.30 -5.02 -0.84
C CYS A 16 -0.80 -6.46 -0.85
N GLY A 17 -0.02 -7.38 -0.28
CA GLY A 17 -0.40 -8.79 -0.24
C GLY A 17 -1.70 -9.05 0.51
N VAL A 18 -1.97 -8.31 1.57
CA VAL A 18 -3.24 -8.44 2.33
C VAL A 18 -4.43 -7.99 1.47
N TYR A 19 -4.28 -6.89 0.73
CA TYR A 19 -5.31 -6.42 -0.19
C TYR A 19 -5.58 -7.44 -1.30
N ILE A 20 -4.52 -7.95 -1.93
CA ILE A 20 -4.64 -8.96 -3.00
C ILE A 20 -5.30 -10.23 -2.49
N ALA A 21 -4.89 -10.72 -1.32
CA ALA A 21 -5.50 -11.89 -0.71
C ALA A 21 -7.00 -11.71 -0.45
N THR A 22 -7.39 -10.50 -0.04
CA THR A 22 -8.80 -10.16 0.20
C THR A 22 -9.59 -10.13 -1.10
N LEU A 23 -9.06 -9.41 -2.10
CA LEU A 23 -9.74 -9.21 -3.37
C LEU A 23 -9.93 -10.53 -4.14
N GLU A 24 -8.92 -11.38 -4.12
CA GLU A 24 -8.94 -12.67 -4.83
C GLU A 24 -9.40 -13.84 -3.96
N ASN A 25 -9.66 -13.59 -2.68
CA ASN A 25 -9.99 -14.62 -1.68
C ASN A 25 -8.95 -15.76 -1.69
N ASP A 26 -7.68 -15.38 -1.73
CA ASP A 26 -6.55 -16.32 -1.82
C ASP A 26 -6.02 -16.65 -0.42
N GLU A 27 -6.35 -17.86 0.05
CA GLU A 27 -5.98 -18.32 1.39
C GLU A 27 -4.46 -18.52 1.55
N LYS A 28 -3.75 -18.91 0.51
CA LYS A 28 -2.30 -19.12 0.57
C LYS A 28 -1.56 -17.79 0.81
N ILE A 29 -1.97 -16.76 0.08
CA ILE A 29 -1.41 -15.41 0.28
C ILE A 29 -1.80 -14.89 1.66
N ARG A 30 -3.06 -15.11 2.07
CA ARG A 30 -3.55 -14.68 3.38
C ARG A 30 -2.73 -15.32 4.52
N GLU A 31 -2.47 -16.61 4.47
CA GLU A 31 -1.64 -17.31 5.45
C GLU A 31 -0.23 -16.75 5.50
N LYS A 32 0.36 -16.50 4.34
CA LYS A 32 1.71 -15.94 4.24
C LYS A 32 1.80 -14.60 4.98
N PHE A 33 0.86 -13.70 4.72
CA PHE A 33 0.88 -12.38 5.35
C PHE A 33 0.38 -12.38 6.79
N SER A 34 -0.50 -13.32 7.15
CA SER A 34 -0.87 -13.57 8.54
C SER A 34 0.38 -13.89 9.37
N LYS A 35 1.22 -14.78 8.88
CA LYS A 35 2.48 -15.15 9.55
C LYS A 35 3.48 -14.00 9.56
N ALA A 36 3.63 -13.31 8.43
CA ALA A 36 4.58 -12.22 8.30
C ALA A 36 4.28 -11.06 9.26
N PHE A 37 3.01 -10.75 9.47
CA PHE A 37 2.58 -9.66 10.34
C PHE A 37 2.21 -10.10 11.75
N GLY A 38 2.16 -11.40 12.01
CA GLY A 38 1.75 -11.90 13.32
C GLY A 38 0.28 -11.64 13.65
N ALA A 39 -0.58 -11.58 12.63
CA ALA A 39 -1.99 -11.31 12.80
C ALA A 39 -2.82 -12.59 12.60
N PRO A 40 -4.00 -12.73 13.26
CA PRO A 40 -4.89 -13.85 13.00
C PRO A 40 -5.31 -13.88 11.53
N ILE A 41 -5.47 -15.07 10.97
CA ILE A 41 -5.90 -15.24 9.57
C ILE A 41 -7.23 -14.53 9.33
N SER A 42 -8.18 -14.65 10.27
CA SER A 42 -9.50 -14.04 10.16
C SER A 42 -9.46 -12.51 10.09
N GLU A 43 -8.39 -11.90 10.60
CA GLU A 43 -8.19 -10.45 10.61
C GLU A 43 -7.21 -9.98 9.53
N THR A 44 -6.65 -10.91 8.76
CA THR A 44 -5.74 -10.60 7.66
C THR A 44 -6.56 -10.32 6.40
N ARG A 45 -7.16 -9.14 6.38
CA ARG A 45 -8.00 -8.65 5.29
C ARG A 45 -7.91 -7.13 5.18
N CYS A 46 -8.09 -6.61 3.97
CA CYS A 46 -8.03 -5.17 3.73
C CYS A 46 -8.64 -4.83 2.36
N MET A 47 -9.44 -3.76 2.33
CA MET A 47 -9.97 -3.19 1.09
C MET A 47 -9.27 -1.89 0.70
N GLY A 48 -8.06 -1.68 1.22
CA GLY A 48 -7.27 -0.49 0.98
C GLY A 48 -7.29 0.45 2.19
N CYS A 49 -6.14 1.07 2.49
CA CYS A 49 -6.00 1.86 3.72
C CYS A 49 -6.84 3.15 3.71
N MET A 50 -7.31 3.58 2.54
CA MET A 50 -8.20 4.74 2.40
C MET A 50 -9.68 4.35 2.21
N SER A 51 -10.04 3.10 2.49
CA SER A 51 -11.44 2.67 2.50
C SER A 51 -12.26 3.52 3.47
N ASP A 52 -13.50 3.83 3.09
CA ASP A 52 -14.41 4.60 3.93
C ASP A 52 -14.86 3.85 5.18
N ASN A 53 -14.86 2.52 5.12
CA ASN A 53 -15.26 1.67 6.25
C ASN A 53 -14.02 1.17 6.99
N GLN A 54 -13.87 1.58 8.26
CA GLN A 54 -12.74 1.18 9.10
C GLN A 54 -12.66 -0.33 9.31
N ASP A 55 -13.81 -1.04 9.29
CA ASP A 55 -13.82 -2.50 9.43
C ASP A 55 -13.20 -3.21 8.22
N ASP A 56 -13.09 -2.53 7.09
CA ASP A 56 -12.48 -3.07 5.87
C ASP A 56 -10.98 -2.80 5.77
N ILE A 57 -10.38 -2.23 6.81
CA ILE A 57 -8.95 -1.88 6.80
C ILE A 57 -8.17 -2.84 7.70
N PHE A 58 -7.00 -3.28 7.21
CA PHE A 58 -6.11 -4.15 7.98
C PHE A 58 -5.73 -3.47 9.31
N LEU A 59 -5.69 -4.25 10.39
CA LEU A 59 -5.57 -3.74 11.75
C LEU A 59 -4.40 -2.78 11.97
N TYR A 60 -3.23 -3.04 11.37
CA TYR A 60 -2.08 -2.15 11.51
C TYR A 60 -2.25 -0.83 10.75
N CYS A 61 -3.06 -0.85 9.69
CA CYS A 61 -3.32 0.36 8.90
C CYS A 61 -4.42 1.23 9.51
N LYS A 62 -5.25 0.68 10.40
CA LYS A 62 -6.25 1.46 11.14
C LYS A 62 -5.61 2.50 12.04
N VAL A 63 -4.46 2.15 12.63
CA VAL A 63 -3.75 2.98 13.62
C VAL A 63 -2.51 3.64 13.04
N CYS A 64 -2.38 3.70 11.72
CA CYS A 64 -1.22 4.27 11.06
C CYS A 64 -1.07 5.76 11.38
N PRO A 65 0.05 6.20 11.97
CA PRO A 65 0.26 7.60 12.32
C PRO A 65 0.38 8.51 11.09
N ILE A 66 0.85 7.98 9.97
CA ILE A 66 0.94 8.74 8.72
C ILE A 66 -0.44 9.12 8.23
N LYS A 67 -1.39 8.19 8.27
CA LYS A 67 -2.77 8.43 7.87
C LYS A 67 -3.42 9.52 8.71
N THR A 68 -3.24 9.45 10.03
CA THR A 68 -3.73 10.47 10.96
C THR A 68 -3.07 11.81 10.67
N CYS A 69 -1.77 11.84 10.43
CA CYS A 69 -1.01 13.05 10.14
C CYS A 69 -1.52 13.78 8.90
N VAL A 70 -1.73 13.06 7.79
CA VAL A 70 -2.22 13.70 6.55
C VAL A 70 -3.64 14.21 6.67
N LYS A 71 -4.48 13.53 7.47
CA LYS A 71 -5.83 14.03 7.76
C LYS A 71 -5.78 15.34 8.54
N GLN A 72 -4.94 15.40 9.58
CA GLN A 72 -4.79 16.62 10.40
C GLN A 72 -4.25 17.80 9.59
N LYS A 73 -3.35 17.51 8.64
CA LYS A 73 -2.77 18.55 7.76
C LYS A 73 -3.70 18.91 6.58
N ASN A 74 -4.77 18.17 6.40
CA ASN A 74 -5.71 18.33 5.29
C ASN A 74 -5.01 18.26 3.93
N ILE A 75 -4.13 17.27 3.76
CA ILE A 75 -3.42 17.01 2.51
C ILE A 75 -3.76 15.61 1.99
N GLU A 76 -3.52 15.38 0.70
CA GLU A 76 -3.79 14.11 0.04
C GLU A 76 -2.77 13.03 0.43
N GLY A 77 -1.52 13.42 0.60
CA GLY A 77 -0.45 12.50 0.95
C GLY A 77 0.84 13.21 1.29
N CYS A 78 1.82 12.43 1.72
CA CYS A 78 3.13 12.94 2.13
C CYS A 78 3.87 13.67 1.01
N PHE A 79 3.49 13.45 -0.25
CA PHE A 79 4.07 14.18 -1.38
C PHE A 79 3.78 15.68 -1.33
N GLN A 80 2.74 16.10 -0.60
CA GLN A 80 2.39 17.51 -0.41
C GLN A 80 2.97 18.09 0.87
N CYS A 81 3.63 17.27 1.69
CA CYS A 81 4.13 17.69 3.00
C CYS A 81 5.54 18.28 2.90
N GLY A 82 5.72 19.49 3.45
CA GLY A 82 7.03 20.13 3.53
C GLY A 82 8.00 19.48 4.52
N ASP A 83 7.49 18.66 5.45
CA ASP A 83 8.31 17.99 6.46
C ASP A 83 8.82 16.61 6.01
N TYR A 84 8.45 16.17 4.82
CA TYR A 84 8.94 14.90 4.28
C TYR A 84 10.42 15.00 3.87
N PRO A 85 11.27 14.00 4.15
CA PRO A 85 11.02 12.84 5.00
C PRO A 85 11.02 13.19 6.49
N CYS A 86 10.16 12.52 7.26
CA CYS A 86 9.99 12.80 8.69
C CYS A 86 10.21 11.54 9.51
N SER A 87 10.10 11.66 10.84
CA SER A 87 10.29 10.53 11.75
C SER A 87 9.32 9.36 11.49
N PHE A 88 8.09 9.63 11.05
CA PHE A 88 7.14 8.57 10.72
C PHE A 88 7.62 7.73 9.53
N ILE A 89 8.22 8.37 8.55
CA ILE A 89 8.79 7.67 7.39
C ILE A 89 10.08 6.95 7.78
N ASP A 90 10.96 7.63 8.52
CA ASP A 90 12.23 7.04 8.96
C ASP A 90 12.04 5.81 9.84
N ASN A 91 11.00 5.80 10.66
CA ASN A 91 10.67 4.72 11.58
C ASN A 91 9.60 3.77 11.02
N PHE A 92 9.34 3.79 9.72
CA PHE A 92 8.36 2.90 9.11
C PHE A 92 8.76 1.44 9.37
N PRO A 93 7.85 0.62 9.94
CA PRO A 93 8.23 -0.68 10.51
C PRO A 93 8.60 -1.76 9.49
N VAL A 94 8.19 -1.60 8.23
CA VAL A 94 8.45 -2.59 7.18
C VAL A 94 9.53 -2.06 6.23
N ALA A 95 10.71 -2.66 6.24
CA ALA A 95 11.87 -2.18 5.47
C ALA A 95 11.60 -2.10 3.96
N GLU A 96 10.91 -3.10 3.39
CA GLU A 96 10.55 -3.07 1.97
C GLU A 96 9.56 -1.95 1.65
N GLY A 97 8.61 -1.71 2.54
CA GLY A 97 7.68 -0.61 2.41
C GLY A 97 8.39 0.73 2.47
N LYS A 98 9.34 0.89 3.40
CA LYS A 98 10.12 2.13 3.52
C LYS A 98 10.89 2.45 2.22
N LYS A 99 11.52 1.44 1.61
CA LYS A 99 12.22 1.63 0.33
C LYS A 99 11.29 2.13 -0.76
N VAL A 100 10.11 1.54 -0.84
CA VAL A 100 9.09 1.96 -1.82
C VAL A 100 8.64 3.39 -1.55
N ILE A 101 8.38 3.75 -0.30
CA ILE A 101 7.99 5.11 0.08
C ILE A 101 9.03 6.14 -0.37
N LEU A 102 10.29 5.88 -0.07
CA LEU A 102 11.38 6.82 -0.40
C LEU A 102 11.55 7.01 -1.92
N ARG A 103 11.25 5.99 -2.72
CA ARG A 103 11.22 6.09 -4.18
C ARG A 103 9.95 6.77 -4.68
N SER A 104 8.85 6.44 -4.08
CA SER A 104 7.50 6.76 -4.57
C SER A 104 7.08 8.20 -4.32
N ILE A 105 7.36 8.74 -3.13
CA ILE A 105 6.91 10.09 -2.77
C ILE A 105 7.48 11.18 -3.69
N PRO A 106 8.80 11.22 -3.99
CA PRO A 106 9.31 12.19 -4.95
C PRO A 106 8.70 12.04 -6.35
N LEU A 107 8.45 10.81 -6.78
CA LEU A 107 7.85 10.51 -8.06
C LEU A 107 6.39 10.98 -8.11
N TRP A 108 5.62 10.72 -7.06
CA TRP A 108 4.25 11.18 -6.93
C TRP A 108 4.16 12.71 -6.99
N LYS A 109 5.08 13.37 -6.28
CA LYS A 109 5.16 14.85 -6.30
C LYS A 109 5.41 15.37 -7.70
N LYS A 110 6.27 14.71 -8.47
CA LYS A 110 6.63 15.11 -9.83
C LYS A 110 5.52 14.88 -10.83
N LEU A 111 4.84 13.73 -10.75
CA LEU A 111 3.88 13.28 -11.77
C LEU A 111 2.43 13.66 -11.48
N GLY A 112 2.07 13.88 -10.21
CA GLY A 112 0.68 13.97 -9.79
C GLY A 112 0.07 12.60 -9.60
N THR A 113 -1.12 12.56 -8.97
CA THR A 113 -1.74 11.32 -8.51
C THR A 113 -2.07 10.35 -9.64
N GLU A 114 -2.68 10.81 -10.71
CA GLU A 114 -3.11 9.90 -11.80
C GLU A 114 -1.94 9.23 -12.48
N LYS A 115 -0.94 10.00 -12.91
CA LYS A 115 0.24 9.45 -13.59
C LYS A 115 1.07 8.57 -12.69
N TRP A 116 1.20 8.96 -11.43
CA TRP A 116 1.90 8.14 -10.43
C TRP A 116 1.21 6.79 -10.25
N LEU A 117 -0.14 6.78 -10.10
CA LEU A 117 -0.90 5.54 -9.97
C LEU A 117 -0.76 4.65 -11.21
N GLU A 118 -0.82 5.23 -12.40
CA GLU A 118 -0.62 4.47 -13.65
C GLU A 118 0.72 3.74 -13.65
N GLN A 119 1.78 4.42 -13.21
CA GLN A 119 3.11 3.82 -13.14
C GLN A 119 3.20 2.73 -12.07
N GLU A 120 2.61 2.96 -10.91
CA GLU A 120 2.59 1.95 -9.84
C GLU A 120 1.81 0.70 -10.26
N ILE A 121 0.68 0.87 -10.93
CA ILE A 121 -0.09 -0.25 -11.47
C ILE A 121 0.75 -1.06 -12.45
N LYS A 122 1.42 -0.40 -13.39
CA LYS A 122 2.28 -1.09 -14.38
C LYS A 122 3.44 -1.80 -13.72
N GLN A 123 4.04 -1.19 -12.70
CA GLN A 123 5.19 -1.78 -12.01
C GLN A 123 4.83 -3.04 -11.24
N PHE A 124 3.61 -3.11 -10.72
CA PHE A 124 3.15 -4.21 -9.88
C PHE A 124 2.15 -5.13 -10.58
N GLN A 125 2.29 -5.28 -11.89
CA GLN A 125 1.49 -6.26 -12.64
C GLN A 125 2.36 -6.96 -13.69
N CYS A 126 1.98 -8.18 -14.03
CA CYS A 126 2.64 -8.93 -15.09
C CYS A 126 2.42 -8.26 -16.44
N SER A 127 3.49 -8.02 -17.18
CA SER A 127 3.43 -7.40 -18.51
C SER A 127 2.70 -8.26 -19.54
N GLU A 128 2.64 -9.57 -19.31
CA GLU A 128 2.02 -10.50 -20.25
C GLU A 128 0.53 -10.75 -19.97
N CYS A 129 0.16 -10.97 -18.71
CA CYS A 129 -1.21 -11.35 -18.36
C CYS A 129 -1.93 -10.34 -17.43
N GLY A 130 -1.24 -9.30 -16.97
CA GLY A 130 -1.83 -8.27 -16.10
C GLY A 130 -2.09 -8.69 -14.66
N THR A 131 -1.71 -9.92 -14.27
CA THR A 131 -1.89 -10.39 -12.89
C THR A 131 -1.11 -9.50 -11.92
N PRO A 132 -1.73 -8.96 -10.86
CA PRO A 132 -1.02 -8.13 -9.90
C PRO A 132 0.06 -8.87 -9.13
N PHE A 133 1.17 -8.17 -8.86
CA PHE A 133 2.20 -8.63 -7.93
C PHE A 133 1.99 -7.95 -6.58
N TYR A 134 2.26 -8.66 -5.49
CA TYR A 134 2.43 -7.98 -4.22
C TYR A 134 3.90 -7.55 -4.03
N ARG A 135 4.13 -6.52 -3.23
CA ARG A 135 5.48 -6.06 -2.90
C ARG A 135 6.31 -7.21 -2.33
N GLY A 136 7.52 -7.39 -2.87
CA GLY A 136 8.39 -8.51 -2.54
C GLY A 136 8.19 -9.74 -3.41
N GLY A 137 7.13 -9.79 -4.21
CA GLY A 137 6.93 -10.85 -5.20
C GLY A 137 7.83 -10.62 -6.42
N ARG A 138 8.45 -11.70 -6.91
CA ARG A 138 9.41 -11.60 -8.01
C ARG A 138 8.91 -12.21 -9.30
N PHE A 139 7.88 -13.04 -9.24
CA PHE A 139 7.39 -13.80 -10.37
C PHE A 139 5.89 -13.67 -10.51
N CYS A 140 5.41 -13.83 -11.74
CA CYS A 140 3.98 -13.84 -12.00
C CYS A 140 3.32 -15.00 -11.25
N ARG A 141 2.24 -14.69 -10.51
CA ARG A 141 1.51 -15.69 -9.73
C ARG A 141 0.68 -16.65 -10.59
N ASN A 142 0.49 -16.30 -11.85
CA ASN A 142 -0.32 -17.06 -12.81
C ASN A 142 0.55 -17.98 -13.68
N VAL A 143 1.59 -18.55 -13.11
CA VAL A 143 2.50 -19.46 -13.82
C VAL A 143 2.17 -20.90 -13.44
#